data_42e3595c1b74e5d158b936a2522baff1
#
_entry.id   42e3595c1b74e5d158b936a2522baff1
#
_cell.length_a   1.000
_cell.length_b   1.000
_cell.length_c   1.000
_cell.angle_alpha   90.00
_cell.angle_beta   90.00
_cell.angle_gamma   90.00
#
_symmetry.space_group_name_H-M   'P 1'
#
loop_
_entity.id
_entity.type
_entity.pdbx_description
1 polymer ?
#
loop_
_entity_poly.entity_id
_entity_poly.type
_entity_poly.pdbx_seq_one_letter_code
_entity_poly.pdbx_strand_id
1 'polypeptide(L)'
;MVAIIYFLTSKEKKLPVYNPVDVNPLLVDSDVKHINRGHKIADFTLINQNGDTITQNEYKDKIYIADFFFTRCGTICPKMAKNMAILQQEFLEDSDVKFLSMSVTPIMDSVPQLKKYAKEKGVITNKWNVTTGKKTHIYALARKSFMAVKDEGDGGKQDFIHTEQFVLIDKKGQIRGFYDGTDKEDIQRILEDIRILKKEYDK
;
A
#
# COMPACT_ATOMS: atom_id res chain seq x y z
N MET A 1 32.77 33.95 1.98
CA MET A 1 33.21 32.56 1.68
C MET A 1 32.70 31.50 2.65
N VAL A 2 31.70 31.81 3.53
CA VAL A 2 31.16 30.86 4.53
C VAL A 2 29.80 30.27 4.10
N ALA A 3 29.07 30.92 3.17
CA ALA A 3 27.74 30.47 2.76
C ALA A 3 27.69 29.27 1.78
N ILE A 4 28.81 28.98 1.12
CA ILE A 4 28.89 27.90 0.11
C ILE A 4 29.07 26.50 0.77
N ILE A 5 29.62 26.45 1.99
CA ILE A 5 29.88 25.17 2.69
C ILE A 5 28.61 24.57 3.31
N TYR A 6 27.59 25.37 3.60
CA TYR A 6 26.36 24.89 4.20
C TYR A 6 25.47 24.07 3.24
N PHE A 7 25.65 24.28 1.93
CA PHE A 7 24.88 23.53 0.91
C PHE A 7 25.43 22.14 0.60
N LEU A 8 26.65 21.82 1.02
CA LEU A 8 27.34 20.57 0.71
C LEU A 8 27.25 19.51 1.80
N THR A 9 26.63 19.79 2.95
CA THR A 9 26.57 18.86 4.09
C THR A 9 25.17 18.47 4.55
N SER A 10 24.10 18.87 3.85
CA SER A 10 22.80 18.31 4.15
C SER A 10 22.76 16.86 3.66
N LYS A 11 22.98 15.89 4.55
CA LYS A 11 22.73 14.49 4.26
C LYS A 11 21.30 14.39 3.73
N GLU A 12 21.18 13.99 2.46
CA GLU A 12 19.86 13.76 1.86
C GLU A 12 19.06 12.79 2.74
N LYS A 13 17.86 13.21 3.12
CA LYS A 13 16.95 12.37 3.91
C LYS A 13 16.65 11.12 3.08
N LYS A 14 16.97 9.95 3.63
CA LYS A 14 16.59 8.65 3.06
C LYS A 14 15.53 8.01 3.95
N LEU A 15 14.57 7.35 3.34
CA LEU A 15 13.58 6.61 4.10
C LEU A 15 14.15 5.28 4.61
N PRO A 16 13.71 4.80 5.78
CA PRO A 16 14.05 3.47 6.26
C PRO A 16 13.53 2.39 5.30
N VAL A 17 14.14 1.21 5.36
CA VAL A 17 13.60 -0.03 4.80
C VAL A 17 13.11 -0.87 5.97
N TYR A 18 11.84 -1.22 5.96
CA TYR A 18 11.24 -2.04 7.02
C TYR A 18 11.31 -3.52 6.67
N ASN A 19 11.81 -4.31 7.61
CA ASN A 19 11.75 -5.76 7.59
C ASN A 19 10.85 -6.23 8.74
N PRO A 20 10.40 -7.49 8.76
CA PRO A 20 9.54 -8.00 9.83
C PRO A 20 10.03 -7.73 11.26
N VAL A 21 11.34 -7.79 11.51
CA VAL A 21 11.91 -7.49 12.85
C VAL A 21 11.77 -6.03 13.26
N ASP A 22 11.59 -5.11 12.30
CA ASP A 22 11.50 -3.66 12.54
C ASP A 22 10.06 -3.20 12.81
N VAL A 23 9.08 -4.08 12.62
CA VAL A 23 7.64 -3.79 12.73
C VAL A 23 7.11 -4.30 14.08
N ASN A 24 6.03 -3.67 14.56
CA ASN A 24 5.36 -4.14 15.78
C ASN A 24 5.07 -5.66 15.67
N PRO A 25 5.56 -6.47 16.61
CA PRO A 25 5.41 -7.93 16.56
C PRO A 25 3.96 -8.43 16.48
N LEU A 26 2.99 -7.60 16.85
CA LEU A 26 1.55 -7.90 16.73
C LEU A 26 1.04 -7.79 15.27
N LEU A 27 1.78 -7.11 14.41
CA LEU A 27 1.45 -6.95 12.98
C LEU A 27 2.24 -7.90 12.07
N VAL A 28 3.06 -8.78 12.67
CA VAL A 28 3.96 -9.66 11.91
C VAL A 28 3.61 -11.11 12.18
N ASP A 29 3.27 -11.84 11.12
CA ASP A 29 3.02 -13.28 11.16
C ASP A 29 4.24 -14.03 11.72
N SER A 30 4.02 -15.03 12.56
CA SER A 30 5.05 -15.82 13.24
C SER A 30 6.06 -16.43 12.27
N ASP A 31 5.61 -16.83 11.07
CA ASP A 31 6.45 -17.46 10.05
C ASP A 31 7.52 -16.53 9.49
N VAL A 32 7.30 -15.21 9.54
CA VAL A 32 8.20 -14.21 8.95
C VAL A 32 8.89 -13.32 9.97
N LYS A 33 8.54 -13.38 11.27
CA LYS A 33 9.12 -12.56 12.35
C LYS A 33 10.65 -12.58 12.42
N HIS A 34 11.28 -13.65 11.98
CA HIS A 34 12.74 -13.84 12.03
C HIS A 34 13.46 -13.12 10.89
N ILE A 35 12.75 -12.60 9.87
CA ILE A 35 13.37 -11.97 8.70
C ILE A 35 13.85 -10.58 9.09
N ASN A 36 15.16 -10.38 9.08
CA ASN A 36 15.82 -9.13 9.44
C ASN A 36 16.42 -8.34 8.28
N ARG A 37 16.40 -8.91 7.07
CA ARG A 37 16.92 -8.27 5.85
C ARG A 37 16.21 -8.79 4.61
N GLY A 38 16.11 -7.90 3.61
CA GLY A 38 15.71 -8.29 2.26
C GLY A 38 14.24 -8.64 2.09
N HIS A 39 13.39 -8.29 3.07
CA HIS A 39 11.96 -8.44 2.92
C HIS A 39 11.45 -7.64 1.72
N LYS A 40 10.63 -8.28 0.90
CA LYS A 40 9.97 -7.68 -0.25
C LYS A 40 8.53 -8.15 -0.32
N ILE A 41 7.69 -7.34 -0.94
CA ILE A 41 6.33 -7.76 -1.23
C ILE A 41 6.35 -9.02 -2.09
N ALA A 42 5.64 -10.05 -1.64
CA ALA A 42 5.52 -11.32 -2.33
C ALA A 42 4.76 -11.15 -3.66
N ASP A 43 5.00 -12.06 -4.59
CA ASP A 43 4.26 -12.12 -5.85
C ASP A 43 2.78 -12.32 -5.61
N PHE A 44 1.95 -11.61 -6.38
CA PHE A 44 0.51 -11.71 -6.27
C PHE A 44 -0.18 -11.79 -7.63
N THR A 45 -1.37 -12.35 -7.60
CA THR A 45 -2.31 -12.38 -8.74
C THR A 45 -3.70 -12.03 -8.21
N LEU A 46 -4.21 -10.90 -8.68
CA LEU A 46 -5.49 -10.30 -8.27
C LEU A 46 -6.32 -9.97 -9.50
N ILE A 47 -7.60 -9.66 -9.31
CA ILE A 47 -8.51 -9.20 -10.38
C ILE A 47 -8.94 -7.77 -10.04
N ASN A 48 -8.78 -6.83 -10.97
CA ASN A 48 -9.15 -5.45 -10.75
C ASN A 48 -10.65 -5.18 -11.02
N GLN A 49 -11.07 -3.94 -10.82
CA GLN A 49 -12.43 -3.46 -11.02
C GLN A 49 -12.95 -3.58 -12.47
N ASN A 50 -12.08 -3.83 -13.44
CA ASN A 50 -12.45 -4.04 -14.85
C ASN A 50 -12.49 -5.52 -15.23
N GLY A 51 -12.08 -6.43 -14.32
CA GLY A 51 -11.94 -7.84 -14.58
C GLY A 51 -10.58 -8.26 -15.13
N ASP A 52 -9.61 -7.34 -15.19
CA ASP A 52 -8.26 -7.64 -15.67
C ASP A 52 -7.46 -8.32 -14.56
N THR A 53 -6.59 -9.24 -14.95
CA THR A 53 -5.62 -9.85 -14.03
C THR A 53 -4.48 -8.88 -13.76
N ILE A 54 -4.25 -8.58 -12.48
CA ILE A 54 -3.19 -7.69 -11.99
C ILE A 54 -2.17 -8.52 -11.22
N THR A 55 -0.91 -8.33 -11.53
CA THR A 55 0.21 -8.99 -10.85
C THR A 55 1.20 -7.96 -10.31
N GLN A 56 2.19 -8.39 -9.52
CA GLN A 56 3.28 -7.51 -9.07
C GLN A 56 4.05 -6.88 -10.25
N ASN A 57 3.99 -7.45 -11.45
CA ASN A 57 4.65 -6.89 -12.64
C ASN A 57 4.11 -5.50 -13.01
N GLU A 58 2.82 -5.23 -12.70
CA GLU A 58 2.21 -3.90 -12.88
C GLU A 58 2.83 -2.83 -11.98
N TYR A 59 3.49 -3.27 -10.90
CA TYR A 59 4.11 -2.44 -9.86
C TYR A 59 5.64 -2.53 -9.87
N LYS A 60 6.21 -3.32 -10.77
CA LYS A 60 7.66 -3.41 -10.96
C LYS A 60 8.22 -2.03 -11.35
N ASP A 61 9.31 -1.65 -10.71
CA ASP A 61 9.96 -0.34 -10.92
C ASP A 61 9.02 0.87 -10.63
N LYS A 62 7.96 0.67 -9.82
CA LYS A 62 7.04 1.72 -9.36
C LYS A 62 7.15 1.92 -7.86
N ILE A 63 6.90 3.13 -7.43
CA ILE A 63 6.56 3.46 -6.04
C ILE A 63 5.05 3.30 -5.93
N TYR A 64 4.56 2.62 -4.90
CA TYR A 64 3.11 2.50 -4.74
C TYR A 64 2.66 2.49 -3.29
N ILE A 65 1.42 2.93 -3.10
CA ILE A 65 0.69 2.83 -1.84
C ILE A 65 -0.29 1.67 -1.95
N ALA A 66 -0.27 0.80 -0.93
CA ALA A 66 -1.21 -0.31 -0.81
C ALA A 66 -2.08 -0.16 0.44
N ASP A 67 -3.35 -0.57 0.34
CA ASP A 67 -4.28 -0.67 1.46
C ASP A 67 -5.21 -1.89 1.35
N PHE A 68 -5.89 -2.19 2.46
CA PHE A 68 -6.87 -3.26 2.57
C PHE A 68 -8.21 -2.65 2.96
N PHE A 69 -9.26 -2.98 2.19
CA PHE A 69 -10.57 -2.36 2.33
C PHE A 69 -11.71 -3.37 2.09
N PHE A 70 -12.96 -2.94 2.28
CA PHE A 70 -14.14 -3.62 1.76
C PHE A 70 -15.22 -2.60 1.39
N THR A 71 -16.00 -2.90 0.34
CA THR A 71 -16.91 -1.91 -0.27
C THR A 71 -18.06 -1.47 0.62
N ARG A 72 -18.46 -2.30 1.60
CA ARG A 72 -19.60 -2.08 2.50
C ARG A 72 -19.20 -1.46 3.85
N CYS A 73 -17.96 -1.09 4.02
CA CYS A 73 -17.52 -0.38 5.22
C CYS A 73 -18.17 0.99 5.31
N GLY A 74 -18.89 1.23 6.42
CA GLY A 74 -19.54 2.52 6.69
C GLY A 74 -18.73 3.50 7.54
N THR A 75 -17.53 3.12 7.98
CA THR A 75 -16.73 3.88 8.97
C THR A 75 -15.44 4.43 8.38
N ILE A 76 -14.35 3.66 8.41
CA ILE A 76 -13.01 4.14 8.05
C ILE A 76 -12.74 4.10 6.54
N CYS A 77 -13.20 3.06 5.81
CA CYS A 77 -12.89 2.91 4.39
C CYS A 77 -13.34 4.09 3.50
N PRO A 78 -14.50 4.75 3.75
CA PRO A 78 -14.86 5.94 2.99
C PRO A 78 -13.84 7.07 3.15
N LYS A 79 -13.25 7.24 4.35
CA LYS A 79 -12.23 8.24 4.64
C LYS A 79 -10.90 7.88 4.00
N MET A 80 -10.48 6.62 4.11
CA MET A 80 -9.30 6.09 3.44
C MET A 80 -9.39 6.25 1.92
N ALA A 81 -10.52 5.85 1.30
CA ALA A 81 -10.72 5.99 -0.14
C ALA A 81 -10.66 7.46 -0.60
N LYS A 82 -11.22 8.40 0.19
CA LYS A 82 -11.10 9.84 -0.09
C LYS A 82 -9.64 10.30 -0.04
N ASN A 83 -8.90 9.85 0.94
CA ASN A 83 -7.48 10.20 1.08
C ASN A 83 -6.63 9.56 -0.02
N MET A 84 -6.92 8.31 -0.42
CA MET A 84 -6.27 7.66 -1.57
C MET A 84 -6.55 8.41 -2.87
N ALA A 85 -7.78 8.92 -3.06
CA ALA A 85 -8.12 9.75 -4.22
C ALA A 85 -7.35 11.08 -4.25
N ILE A 86 -7.07 11.69 -3.09
CA ILE A 86 -6.21 12.88 -2.97
C ILE A 86 -4.78 12.54 -3.43
N LEU A 87 -4.23 11.43 -2.94
CA LEU A 87 -2.90 10.97 -3.34
C LEU A 87 -2.86 10.64 -4.84
N GLN A 88 -3.89 9.96 -5.37
CA GLN A 88 -4.01 9.69 -6.80
C GLN A 88 -3.97 10.97 -7.63
N GLN A 89 -4.70 12.00 -7.21
CA GLN A 89 -4.77 13.26 -7.95
C GLN A 89 -3.43 14.00 -7.93
N GLU A 90 -2.72 14.01 -6.81
CA GLU A 90 -1.40 14.65 -6.69
C GLU A 90 -0.36 14.02 -7.62
N PHE A 91 -0.41 12.70 -7.80
CA PHE A 91 0.52 11.98 -8.66
C PHE A 91 -0.09 11.52 -10.00
N LEU A 92 -1.17 12.15 -10.46
CA LEU A 92 -1.91 11.68 -11.63
C LEU A 92 -1.02 11.52 -12.86
N GLU A 93 -0.21 12.52 -13.16
CA GLU A 93 0.68 12.54 -14.33
C GLU A 93 2.03 11.83 -14.08
N ASP A 94 2.27 11.38 -12.86
CA ASP A 94 3.51 10.71 -12.50
C ASP A 94 3.45 9.21 -12.76
N SER A 95 4.02 8.76 -13.87
CA SER A 95 3.97 7.34 -14.28
C SER A 95 4.67 6.38 -13.31
N ASP A 96 5.50 6.89 -12.40
CA ASP A 96 6.27 6.08 -11.43
C ASP A 96 5.51 5.77 -10.16
N VAL A 97 4.39 6.47 -9.90
CA VAL A 97 3.57 6.29 -8.70
C VAL A 97 2.26 5.59 -9.04
N LYS A 98 1.91 4.55 -8.30
CA LYS A 98 0.67 3.77 -8.44
C LYS A 98 -0.01 3.51 -7.10
N PHE A 99 -1.25 3.01 -7.15
CA PHE A 99 -2.06 2.70 -5.97
C PHE A 99 -2.70 1.33 -6.11
N LEU A 100 -2.78 0.58 -5.01
CA LEU A 100 -3.32 -0.78 -4.95
C LEU A 100 -4.21 -0.95 -3.72
N SER A 101 -5.50 -1.15 -3.93
CA SER A 101 -6.45 -1.50 -2.86
C SER A 101 -6.90 -2.93 -3.01
N MET A 102 -6.82 -3.72 -1.94
CA MET A 102 -7.15 -5.15 -1.92
C MET A 102 -8.36 -5.40 -1.03
N SER A 103 -9.44 -5.97 -1.61
CA SER A 103 -10.64 -6.27 -0.83
C SER A 103 -10.42 -7.44 0.13
N VAL A 104 -10.76 -7.24 1.41
CA VAL A 104 -10.74 -8.30 2.43
C VAL A 104 -12.06 -9.12 2.47
N THR A 105 -13.05 -8.73 1.69
CA THR A 105 -14.31 -9.47 1.52
C THR A 105 -14.56 -9.90 0.08
N PRO A 106 -13.63 -10.64 -0.56
CA PRO A 106 -13.65 -10.88 -2.00
C PRO A 106 -14.91 -11.64 -2.49
N ILE A 107 -15.57 -12.42 -1.63
CA ILE A 107 -16.81 -13.09 -1.98
C ILE A 107 -17.95 -12.06 -2.22
N MET A 108 -17.95 -10.98 -1.44
CA MET A 108 -18.96 -9.91 -1.53
C MET A 108 -18.56 -8.83 -2.53
N ASP A 109 -17.27 -8.60 -2.68
CA ASP A 109 -16.69 -7.57 -3.53
C ASP A 109 -16.32 -8.16 -4.90
N SER A 110 -17.36 -8.58 -5.63
CA SER A 110 -17.23 -9.05 -7.01
C SER A 110 -16.78 -7.94 -7.96
N VAL A 111 -16.29 -8.29 -9.16
CA VAL A 111 -15.86 -7.29 -10.17
C VAL A 111 -16.93 -6.22 -10.44
N PRO A 112 -18.24 -6.56 -10.64
CA PRO A 112 -19.27 -5.53 -10.78
C PRO A 112 -19.39 -4.61 -9.57
N GLN A 113 -19.27 -5.14 -8.35
CA GLN A 113 -19.29 -4.35 -7.11
C GLN A 113 -18.06 -3.43 -7.02
N LEU A 114 -16.87 -3.93 -7.35
CA LEU A 114 -15.65 -3.12 -7.41
C LEU A 114 -15.73 -2.02 -8.47
N LYS A 115 -16.32 -2.31 -9.63
CA LYS A 115 -16.52 -1.32 -10.70
C LYS A 115 -17.43 -0.18 -10.24
N LYS A 116 -18.52 -0.50 -9.52
CA LYS A 116 -19.40 0.51 -8.92
C LYS A 116 -18.64 1.34 -7.89
N TYR A 117 -17.94 0.70 -6.95
CA TYR A 117 -17.13 1.34 -5.93
C TYR A 117 -16.06 2.25 -6.54
N ALA A 118 -15.33 1.77 -7.53
CA ALA A 118 -14.30 2.53 -8.24
C ALA A 118 -14.86 3.83 -8.86
N LYS A 119 -16.03 3.74 -9.51
CA LYS A 119 -16.72 4.92 -10.05
C LYS A 119 -17.12 5.90 -8.95
N GLU A 120 -17.68 5.42 -7.84
CA GLU A 120 -18.09 6.26 -6.70
C GLU A 120 -16.91 6.95 -6.00
N LYS A 121 -15.74 6.30 -5.98
CA LYS A 121 -14.53 6.83 -5.33
C LYS A 121 -13.59 7.60 -6.28
N GLY A 122 -13.94 7.72 -7.55
CA GLY A 122 -13.12 8.46 -8.52
C GLY A 122 -11.82 7.75 -8.89
N VAL A 123 -11.82 6.42 -8.89
CA VAL A 123 -10.66 5.60 -9.25
C VAL A 123 -10.34 5.74 -10.74
N ILE A 124 -9.10 6.08 -11.04
CA ILE A 124 -8.55 6.14 -12.40
C ILE A 124 -7.71 4.88 -12.63
N THR A 125 -8.19 3.97 -13.47
CA THR A 125 -7.68 2.60 -13.61
C THR A 125 -6.18 2.50 -13.89
N ASN A 126 -5.63 3.38 -14.72
CA ASN A 126 -4.19 3.35 -15.02
C ASN A 126 -3.31 3.74 -13.83
N LYS A 127 -3.92 4.30 -12.81
CA LYS A 127 -3.27 4.84 -11.63
C LYS A 127 -3.54 4.02 -10.38
N TRP A 128 -4.78 3.63 -10.20
CA TRP A 128 -5.26 2.96 -9.00
C TRP A 128 -6.06 1.70 -9.36
N ASN A 129 -5.61 0.53 -8.91
CA ASN A 129 -6.35 -0.71 -9.01
C ASN A 129 -7.05 -1.02 -7.69
N VAL A 130 -8.35 -1.24 -7.77
CA VAL A 130 -9.20 -1.73 -6.69
C VAL A 130 -9.48 -3.20 -6.98
N THR A 131 -8.99 -4.11 -6.15
CA THR A 131 -8.85 -5.51 -6.52
C THR A 131 -9.58 -6.48 -5.60
N THR A 132 -9.87 -7.66 -6.14
CA THR A 132 -10.39 -8.83 -5.46
C THR A 132 -9.58 -10.07 -5.84
N GLY A 133 -9.85 -11.22 -5.21
CA GLY A 133 -9.14 -12.47 -5.50
C GLY A 133 -9.47 -13.56 -4.50
N LYS A 134 -8.61 -14.55 -4.36
CA LYS A 134 -8.77 -15.59 -3.33
C LYS A 134 -8.56 -14.99 -1.95
N LYS A 135 -9.52 -15.18 -1.03
CA LYS A 135 -9.44 -14.65 0.34
C LYS A 135 -8.14 -15.05 1.03
N THR A 136 -7.77 -16.32 1.00
CA THR A 136 -6.55 -16.84 1.61
C THR A 136 -5.29 -16.17 1.08
N HIS A 137 -5.24 -15.86 -0.22
CA HIS A 137 -4.10 -15.17 -0.84
C HIS A 137 -4.03 -13.71 -0.36
N ILE A 138 -5.14 -12.97 -0.40
CA ILE A 138 -5.19 -11.56 0.07
C ILE A 138 -4.81 -11.47 1.55
N TYR A 139 -5.28 -12.42 2.38
CA TYR A 139 -4.97 -12.45 3.81
C TYR A 139 -3.50 -12.79 4.09
N ALA A 140 -2.93 -13.71 3.30
CA ALA A 140 -1.49 -13.99 3.39
C ALA A 140 -0.65 -12.75 2.98
N LEU A 141 -1.06 -12.03 1.93
CA LEU A 141 -0.42 -10.77 1.58
C LEU A 141 -0.50 -9.75 2.72
N ALA A 142 -1.67 -9.55 3.31
CA ALA A 142 -1.87 -8.57 4.37
C ALA A 142 -1.01 -8.85 5.62
N ARG A 143 -0.88 -10.12 6.02
CA ARG A 143 -0.16 -10.53 7.24
C ARG A 143 1.33 -10.73 7.03
N LYS A 144 1.70 -11.48 5.99
CA LYS A 144 3.08 -11.95 5.77
C LYS A 144 3.89 -11.04 4.88
N SER A 145 3.23 -10.30 3.99
CA SER A 145 3.91 -9.52 2.96
C SER A 145 3.87 -8.03 3.27
N PHE A 146 2.70 -7.47 3.45
CA PHE A 146 2.53 -6.03 3.74
C PHE A 146 2.62 -5.69 5.23
N MET A 147 2.47 -6.67 6.12
CA MET A 147 2.48 -6.46 7.58
C MET A 147 1.51 -5.34 8.01
N ALA A 148 0.37 -5.30 7.37
CA ALA A 148 -0.61 -4.22 7.51
C ALA A 148 -1.71 -4.50 8.54
N VAL A 149 -1.74 -5.71 9.11
CA VAL A 149 -2.82 -6.16 10.00
C VAL A 149 -2.24 -7.02 11.12
N LYS A 150 -2.98 -7.10 12.22
CA LYS A 150 -2.61 -8.00 13.33
C LYS A 150 -2.59 -9.46 12.84
N ASP A 151 -1.64 -10.22 13.37
CA ASP A 151 -1.51 -11.66 13.13
C ASP A 151 -2.52 -12.44 14.00
N GLU A 152 -3.81 -12.21 13.72
CA GLU A 152 -4.94 -12.89 14.36
C GLU A 152 -5.82 -13.48 13.28
N GLY A 153 -6.11 -14.80 13.37
CA GLY A 153 -6.97 -15.50 12.42
C GLY A 153 -6.23 -16.38 11.41
N ASP A 154 -6.98 -17.24 10.75
CA ASP A 154 -6.50 -18.33 9.90
C ASP A 154 -6.80 -18.17 8.40
N GLY A 155 -7.36 -17.02 7.99
CA GLY A 155 -7.84 -16.78 6.62
C GLY A 155 -9.14 -17.50 6.27
N GLY A 156 -9.76 -18.21 7.23
CA GLY A 156 -11.01 -18.95 7.08
C GLY A 156 -12.25 -18.06 6.91
N LYS A 157 -13.42 -18.70 6.91
CA LYS A 157 -14.70 -18.00 6.68
C LYS A 157 -15.00 -16.94 7.75
N GLN A 158 -14.62 -17.20 9.01
CA GLN A 158 -14.89 -16.32 10.15
C GLN A 158 -13.79 -15.25 10.34
N ASP A 159 -12.64 -15.39 9.69
CA ASP A 159 -11.56 -14.44 9.78
C ASP A 159 -11.91 -13.15 9.03
N PHE A 160 -11.69 -12.00 9.70
CA PHE A 160 -12.00 -10.70 9.16
C PHE A 160 -10.87 -9.70 9.49
N ILE A 161 -10.21 -9.21 8.45
CA ILE A 161 -9.17 -8.19 8.56
C ILE A 161 -9.83 -6.81 8.59
N HIS A 162 -9.36 -5.97 9.53
CA HIS A 162 -9.74 -4.57 9.63
C HIS A 162 -8.47 -3.74 9.94
N THR A 163 -8.16 -2.80 9.08
CA THR A 163 -6.98 -1.94 9.22
C THR A 163 -7.20 -0.59 8.55
N GLU A 164 -6.66 0.46 9.14
CA GLU A 164 -6.57 1.81 8.58
C GLU A 164 -5.24 2.10 7.89
N GLN A 165 -4.33 1.11 7.82
CA GLN A 165 -2.98 1.33 7.35
C GLN A 165 -2.86 1.49 5.84
N PHE A 166 -2.13 2.53 5.43
CA PHE A 166 -1.50 2.66 4.13
C PHE A 166 -0.04 2.22 4.23
N VAL A 167 0.41 1.41 3.29
CA VAL A 167 1.78 0.92 3.22
C VAL A 167 2.45 1.51 1.98
N LEU A 168 3.61 2.14 2.14
CA LEU A 168 4.42 2.69 1.05
C LEU A 168 5.47 1.68 0.62
N ILE A 169 5.48 1.34 -0.67
CA ILE A 169 6.41 0.39 -1.26
C ILE A 169 7.25 1.09 -2.34
N ASP A 170 8.54 0.79 -2.36
CA ASP A 170 9.49 1.35 -3.33
C ASP A 170 9.63 0.53 -4.62
N LYS A 171 10.44 1.05 -5.57
CA LYS A 171 10.74 0.42 -6.86
C LYS A 171 11.38 -0.98 -6.76
N LYS A 172 11.92 -1.35 -5.59
CA LYS A 172 12.51 -2.66 -5.30
C LYS A 172 11.54 -3.63 -4.63
N GLY A 173 10.29 -3.20 -4.40
CA GLY A 173 9.28 -3.96 -3.68
C GLY A 173 9.50 -3.98 -2.16
N GLN A 174 10.27 -3.03 -1.59
CA GLN A 174 10.57 -2.95 -0.17
C GLN A 174 9.61 -1.97 0.53
N ILE A 175 9.21 -2.27 1.76
CA ILE A 175 8.37 -1.38 2.55
C ILE A 175 9.21 -0.21 3.06
N ARG A 176 8.71 1.02 2.85
CA ARG A 176 9.40 2.26 3.21
C ARG A 176 8.60 3.11 4.21
N GLY A 177 7.37 2.77 4.49
CA GLY A 177 6.55 3.47 5.48
C GLY A 177 5.21 2.82 5.76
N PHE A 178 4.70 3.10 6.96
CA PHE A 178 3.35 2.78 7.41
C PHE A 178 2.67 4.07 7.86
N TYR A 179 1.40 4.23 7.54
CA TYR A 179 0.67 5.47 7.75
C TYR A 179 -0.79 5.17 8.11
N ASP A 180 -1.38 5.97 8.96
CA ASP A 180 -2.83 5.95 9.16
C ASP A 180 -3.52 6.61 7.96
N GLY A 181 -4.18 5.79 7.12
CA GLY A 181 -4.91 6.26 5.93
C GLY A 181 -6.10 7.16 6.25
N THR A 182 -6.46 7.32 7.53
CA THR A 182 -7.51 8.22 7.99
C THR A 182 -6.97 9.55 8.53
N ASP A 183 -5.67 9.66 8.81
CA ASP A 183 -5.05 10.85 9.36
C ASP A 183 -4.53 11.79 8.27
N LYS A 184 -4.81 13.08 8.41
CA LYS A 184 -4.38 14.10 7.44
C LYS A 184 -2.88 14.38 7.49
N GLU A 185 -2.26 14.31 8.66
CA GLU A 185 -0.82 14.54 8.82
C GLU A 185 -0.04 13.40 8.18
N ASP A 186 -0.51 12.16 8.34
CA ASP A 186 0.07 10.99 7.68
C ASP A 186 -0.09 11.05 6.16
N ILE A 187 -1.19 11.57 5.64
CA ILE A 187 -1.35 11.79 4.19
C ILE A 187 -0.33 12.82 3.67
N GLN A 188 -0.08 13.91 4.40
CA GLN A 188 0.97 14.87 4.03
C GLN A 188 2.36 14.22 4.09
N ARG A 189 2.63 13.41 5.11
CA ARG A 189 3.88 12.66 5.24
C ARG A 189 4.09 11.69 4.07
N ILE A 190 3.04 11.01 3.58
CA ILE A 190 3.11 10.15 2.38
C ILE A 190 3.56 10.97 1.17
N LEU A 191 2.99 12.16 0.94
CA LEU A 191 3.35 13.02 -0.19
C LEU A 191 4.83 13.40 -0.16
N GLU A 192 5.35 13.74 1.02
CA GLU A 192 6.77 14.07 1.21
C GLU A 192 7.67 12.84 1.00
N ASP A 193 7.29 11.70 1.57
CA ASP A 193 8.08 10.48 1.54
C ASP A 193 8.15 9.89 0.12
N ILE A 194 7.08 9.97 -0.68
CA ILE A 194 7.12 9.62 -2.11
C ILE A 194 8.12 10.52 -2.85
N ARG A 195 8.12 11.83 -2.60
CA ARG A 195 9.08 12.76 -3.22
C ARG A 195 10.53 12.47 -2.80
N ILE A 196 10.75 12.03 -1.56
CA ILE A 196 12.06 11.57 -1.10
C ILE A 196 12.49 10.31 -1.85
N LEU A 197 11.61 9.30 -1.96
CA LEU A 197 11.90 8.07 -2.70
C LEU A 197 12.24 8.34 -4.16
N LYS A 198 11.51 9.23 -4.83
CA LYS A 198 11.83 9.61 -6.21
C LYS A 198 13.25 10.13 -6.32
N LYS A 199 13.65 11.05 -5.45
CA LYS A 199 15.04 11.57 -5.42
C LYS A 199 16.10 10.49 -5.11
N GLU A 200 15.74 9.44 -4.36
CA GLU A 200 16.65 8.31 -4.12
C GLU A 200 16.93 7.50 -5.40
N TYR A 201 15.99 7.49 -6.36
CA TYR A 201 16.06 6.70 -7.59
C TYR A 201 16.46 7.51 -8.84
N ASP A 202 16.41 8.84 -8.78
CA ASP A 202 16.81 9.73 -9.89
C ASP A 202 18.33 9.93 -10.01
N LYS A 203 19.12 9.18 -9.23
CA LYS A 203 20.59 9.18 -9.20
C LYS A 203 21.16 8.01 -9.99
#